data_d77036ba0ce77c90746653d87c8c556c
#
_entry.id   d77036ba0ce77c90746653d87c8c556c
#
_cell.length_a   1.000
_cell.length_b   1.000
_cell.length_c   1.000
_cell.angle_alpha   90.00
_cell.angle_beta   90.00
_cell.angle_gamma   90.00
#
_symmetry.space_group_name_H-M   'P 1'
#
loop_
_entity.id
_entity.type
_entity.pdbx_description
1 polymer ?
#
loop_
_entity_poly.entity_id
_entity_poly.type
_entity_poly.pdbx_seq_one_letter_code
_entity_poly.pdbx_strand_id
1 'polypeptide(L)'
;PSLIPPGESPAPVGLLRFQDGTAFADALTISTDNMPLPPEGSQYEAWLIQDDAEQRISIGVIDFGQENRGSLVFVDDMGQNLLGKYSGLEITLEPDPDSNPNSSNEVAFSTRLPVEGFKHVRHLLFSFNATPNQIGFIRGLDADTNLLSESAKQMLSSFESADEAGVLLQAENMLNLIVGDQSEDYKDWNGDGDIDDAGDGYGLLLNGDNLGYIQGTFTHADLALTSPDATQNMLTHGDHVKICATNISDWTAQLRTQLI
;
A
#
# COMPACT_ATOMS: atom_id res chain seq x y z
N PRO A 1 30.67 -17.69 -16.55
CA PRO A 1 29.44 -17.96 -17.25
C PRO A 1 28.64 -18.99 -16.49
N SER A 2 27.51 -18.56 -15.89
CA SER A 2 26.60 -19.42 -15.15
C SER A 2 25.99 -20.45 -16.11
N LEU A 3 26.12 -21.74 -15.79
CA LEU A 3 25.50 -22.84 -16.51
C LEU A 3 24.06 -23.10 -16.00
N ILE A 4 23.20 -22.06 -16.01
CA ILE A 4 21.79 -22.25 -15.72
C ILE A 4 21.10 -22.69 -17.00
N PRO A 5 20.39 -23.85 -17.04
CA PRO A 5 19.64 -24.27 -18.20
C PRO A 5 18.61 -23.21 -18.62
N PRO A 6 18.31 -23.06 -19.91
CA PRO A 6 17.27 -22.15 -20.36
C PRO A 6 15.91 -22.54 -19.75
N GLY A 7 15.33 -21.65 -18.92
CA GLY A 7 14.03 -21.85 -18.29
C GLY A 7 14.04 -22.06 -16.78
N GLU A 8 15.21 -22.18 -16.13
CA GLU A 8 15.30 -22.17 -14.66
C GLU A 8 15.70 -20.77 -14.18
N SER A 9 14.90 -20.19 -13.30
CA SER A 9 15.30 -19.00 -12.55
C SER A 9 16.40 -19.38 -11.57
N PRO A 10 17.44 -18.54 -11.38
CA PRO A 10 18.46 -18.81 -10.37
C PRO A 10 17.82 -18.95 -8.99
N ALA A 11 18.34 -19.85 -8.17
CA ALA A 11 17.87 -19.99 -6.80
C ALA A 11 18.03 -18.66 -6.05
N PRO A 12 17.02 -18.24 -5.23
CA PRO A 12 17.13 -17.03 -4.47
C PRO A 12 18.29 -17.11 -3.48
N VAL A 13 19.08 -16.06 -3.40
CA VAL A 13 20.22 -15.94 -2.48
C VAL A 13 19.84 -15.32 -1.13
N GLY A 14 18.63 -14.82 -1.00
CA GLY A 14 18.14 -14.16 0.21
C GLY A 14 16.71 -13.65 0.07
N LEU A 15 16.29 -12.91 1.07
CA LEU A 15 14.97 -12.34 1.21
C LEU A 15 15.07 -10.84 1.54
N LEU A 16 14.34 -10.02 0.80
CA LEU A 16 14.09 -8.62 1.10
C LEU A 16 12.68 -8.48 1.69
N ARG A 17 12.56 -7.79 2.82
CA ARG A 17 11.27 -7.45 3.45
C ARG A 17 11.19 -5.97 3.69
N PHE A 18 10.14 -5.34 3.19
CA PHE A 18 9.73 -4.00 3.63
C PHE A 18 8.87 -4.12 4.88
N GLN A 19 8.98 -3.13 5.75
CA GLN A 19 8.27 -3.10 7.03
C GLN A 19 8.10 -1.66 7.53
N ASP A 20 7.25 -1.47 8.51
CA ASP A 20 7.13 -0.20 9.21
C ASP A 20 8.25 -0.08 10.23
N GLY A 21 8.96 1.04 10.20
CA GLY A 21 9.95 1.44 11.19
C GLY A 21 9.37 2.51 12.12
N THR A 22 9.60 3.78 11.80
CA THR A 22 8.99 4.93 12.47
C THR A 22 7.76 5.44 11.75
N ALA A 23 7.63 5.12 10.45
CA ALA A 23 6.51 5.45 9.58
C ALA A 23 6.13 4.24 8.72
N PHE A 24 5.09 4.40 7.90
CA PHE A 24 4.57 3.33 7.06
C PHE A 24 5.54 2.97 5.92
N ALA A 25 6.00 1.72 5.87
CA ALA A 25 6.91 1.15 4.86
C ALA A 25 8.23 1.95 4.68
N ASP A 26 8.74 2.56 5.76
CA ASP A 26 9.96 3.35 5.79
C ASP A 26 11.22 2.52 6.14
N ALA A 27 11.04 1.22 6.37
CA ALA A 27 12.14 0.33 6.74
C ALA A 27 12.17 -0.93 5.87
N LEU A 28 13.33 -1.57 5.84
CA LEU A 28 13.49 -2.88 5.22
C LEU A 28 14.57 -3.71 5.93
N THR A 29 14.49 -5.01 5.71
CA THR A 29 15.53 -5.97 6.10
C THR A 29 15.94 -6.82 4.91
N ILE A 30 17.24 -7.08 4.78
CA ILE A 30 17.78 -8.10 3.87
C ILE A 30 18.36 -9.22 4.75
N SER A 31 18.05 -10.45 4.40
CA SER A 31 18.68 -11.64 4.98
C SER A 31 19.10 -12.59 3.87
N THR A 32 20.33 -13.08 3.90
CA THR A 32 20.87 -13.98 2.88
C THR A 32 21.31 -15.31 3.50
N ASP A 33 21.00 -16.42 2.82
CA ASP A 33 21.36 -17.77 3.28
C ASP A 33 22.34 -18.48 2.31
N ASN A 34 22.33 -18.10 1.03
CA ASN A 34 23.10 -18.76 -0.02
C ASN A 34 23.96 -17.79 -0.84
N MET A 35 24.18 -16.60 -0.32
CA MET A 35 25.01 -15.59 -0.97
C MET A 35 26.49 -15.93 -0.72
N PRO A 36 27.36 -16.03 -1.76
CA PRO A 36 28.78 -16.21 -1.56
C PRO A 36 29.36 -15.02 -0.80
N LEU A 37 30.42 -15.28 -0.02
CA LEU A 37 31.18 -14.19 0.61
C LEU A 37 31.80 -13.29 -0.46
N PRO A 38 31.93 -11.98 -0.21
CA PRO A 38 32.67 -11.11 -1.12
C PRO A 38 34.15 -11.54 -1.19
N PRO A 39 34.85 -11.32 -2.32
CA PRO A 39 36.27 -11.49 -2.43
C PRO A 39 37.04 -10.66 -1.38
N GLU A 40 38.28 -11.10 -1.05
CA GLU A 40 39.16 -10.33 -0.16
C GLU A 40 39.38 -8.90 -0.68
N GLY A 41 39.23 -7.89 0.19
CA GLY A 41 39.31 -6.47 -0.17
C GLY A 41 38.08 -5.92 -0.88
N SER A 42 36.95 -6.63 -0.77
CA SER A 42 35.66 -6.21 -1.31
C SER A 42 34.54 -6.42 -0.30
N GLN A 43 33.43 -5.72 -0.51
CA GLN A 43 32.20 -5.81 0.26
C GLN A 43 30.98 -5.77 -0.66
N TYR A 44 29.83 -6.22 -0.19
CA TYR A 44 28.56 -6.06 -0.90
C TYR A 44 27.80 -4.87 -0.33
N GLU A 45 27.45 -3.93 -1.21
CA GLU A 45 26.59 -2.80 -0.86
C GLU A 45 25.25 -2.93 -1.56
N ALA A 46 24.16 -2.64 -0.83
CA ALA A 46 22.81 -2.75 -1.31
C ALA A 46 22.23 -1.38 -1.68
N TRP A 47 21.49 -1.35 -2.79
CA TRP A 47 20.93 -0.14 -3.38
C TRP A 47 19.46 -0.32 -3.71
N LEU A 48 18.60 0.59 -3.25
CA LEU A 48 17.24 0.67 -3.75
C LEU A 48 17.21 1.43 -5.07
N ILE A 49 16.46 0.89 -6.03
CA ILE A 49 16.35 1.40 -7.39
C ILE A 49 14.93 1.90 -7.62
N GLN A 50 14.78 3.12 -8.13
CA GLN A 50 13.49 3.67 -8.55
C GLN A 50 12.92 2.94 -9.77
N ASP A 51 11.64 3.16 -10.05
CA ASP A 51 10.91 2.50 -11.14
C ASP A 51 11.54 2.78 -12.52
N ASP A 52 11.98 4.01 -12.74
CA ASP A 52 12.64 4.45 -13.98
C ASP A 52 14.11 3.99 -14.09
N ALA A 53 14.66 3.38 -13.04
CA ALA A 53 16.06 2.97 -12.90
C ALA A 53 17.10 4.11 -13.00
N GLU A 54 16.66 5.37 -13.01
CA GLU A 54 17.57 6.52 -13.12
C GLU A 54 18.22 6.89 -11.79
N GLN A 55 17.49 6.65 -10.69
CA GLN A 55 17.97 6.99 -9.35
C GLN A 55 18.09 5.75 -8.48
N ARG A 56 19.16 5.73 -7.70
CA ARG A 56 19.41 4.72 -6.67
C ARG A 56 19.86 5.39 -5.39
N ILE A 57 19.56 4.76 -4.26
CA ILE A 57 20.11 5.16 -2.96
C ILE A 57 20.82 3.96 -2.33
N SER A 58 21.97 4.21 -1.73
CA SER A 58 22.61 3.23 -0.86
C SER A 58 21.76 3.03 0.40
N ILE A 59 21.57 1.78 0.76
CA ILE A 59 20.94 1.39 2.03
C ILE A 59 21.93 0.70 2.98
N GLY A 60 23.19 0.59 2.55
CA GLY A 60 24.31 0.15 3.36
C GLY A 60 24.95 -1.15 2.90
N VAL A 61 25.97 -1.54 3.64
CA VAL A 61 26.77 -2.75 3.41
C VAL A 61 26.12 -3.95 4.08
N ILE A 62 26.12 -5.09 3.39
CA ILE A 62 25.63 -6.36 3.95
C ILE A 62 26.69 -6.91 4.92
N ASP A 63 26.31 -7.05 6.18
CA ASP A 63 27.17 -7.65 7.21
C ASP A 63 27.03 -9.17 7.20
N PHE A 64 28.17 -9.86 7.05
CA PHE A 64 28.24 -11.31 7.09
C PHE A 64 28.65 -11.79 8.48
N GLY A 65 27.70 -12.33 9.21
CA GLY A 65 27.93 -12.96 10.50
C GLY A 65 28.49 -14.36 10.41
N GLN A 66 28.31 -15.13 11.50
CA GLN A 66 28.65 -16.54 11.51
C GLN A 66 27.83 -17.33 10.49
N GLU A 67 28.38 -18.43 9.99
CA GLU A 67 27.75 -19.32 9.00
C GLU A 67 27.50 -18.66 7.62
N ASN A 68 28.24 -17.58 7.27
CA ASN A 68 28.14 -16.89 5.98
C ASN A 68 26.71 -16.38 5.66
N ARG A 69 25.95 -16.04 6.71
CA ARG A 69 24.66 -15.40 6.57
C ARG A 69 24.83 -13.88 6.57
N GLY A 70 24.41 -13.27 5.48
CA GLY A 70 24.41 -11.81 5.36
C GLY A 70 23.13 -11.20 5.90
N SER A 71 23.24 -10.03 6.53
CA SER A 71 22.11 -9.26 7.01
C SER A 71 22.31 -7.76 6.82
N LEU A 72 21.22 -7.05 6.57
CA LEU A 72 21.15 -5.61 6.55
C LEU A 72 19.80 -5.16 7.10
N VAL A 73 19.80 -4.15 7.93
CA VAL A 73 18.59 -3.43 8.39
C VAL A 73 18.74 -1.98 7.99
N PHE A 74 17.74 -1.45 7.33
CA PHE A 74 17.68 -0.05 6.93
C PHE A 74 16.37 0.58 7.40
N VAL A 75 16.45 1.79 7.92
CA VAL A 75 15.29 2.65 8.25
C VAL A 75 15.57 4.01 7.63
N ASP A 76 14.62 4.55 6.89
CA ASP A 76 14.74 5.89 6.31
C ASP A 76 14.59 6.95 7.40
N ASP A 77 15.60 7.80 7.57
CA ASP A 77 15.65 8.82 8.62
C ASP A 77 14.56 9.90 8.47
N MET A 78 14.00 10.04 7.27
CA MET A 78 12.91 10.99 6.96
C MET A 78 11.53 10.34 7.02
N GLY A 79 11.44 9.03 7.30
CA GLY A 79 10.20 8.28 7.32
C GLY A 79 9.55 8.16 5.93
N GLN A 80 10.35 8.18 4.85
CA GLN A 80 9.82 8.07 3.48
C GLN A 80 9.32 6.66 3.21
N ASN A 81 8.16 6.56 2.57
CA ASN A 81 7.63 5.29 2.11
C ASN A 81 8.51 4.70 0.98
N LEU A 82 9.30 3.68 1.31
CA LEU A 82 10.22 3.05 0.38
C LEU A 82 9.50 2.26 -0.72
N LEU A 83 8.43 1.54 -0.39
CA LEU A 83 7.62 0.80 -1.36
C LEU A 83 6.88 1.72 -2.34
N GLY A 84 6.50 2.91 -1.89
CA GLY A 84 5.87 3.91 -2.74
C GLY A 84 6.81 4.45 -3.83
N LYS A 85 8.13 4.35 -3.62
CA LYS A 85 9.15 5.02 -4.45
C LYS A 85 10.07 4.06 -5.20
N TYR A 86 10.39 2.90 -4.61
CA TYR A 86 11.37 1.97 -5.16
C TYR A 86 10.73 0.64 -5.54
N SER A 87 11.14 0.07 -6.66
CA SER A 87 10.69 -1.25 -7.12
C SER A 87 11.84 -2.24 -7.33
N GLY A 88 13.09 -1.79 -7.24
CA GLY A 88 14.27 -2.63 -7.46
C GLY A 88 15.22 -2.61 -6.28
N LEU A 89 15.98 -3.72 -6.18
CA LEU A 89 17.15 -3.85 -5.34
C LEU A 89 18.31 -4.31 -6.22
N GLU A 90 19.44 -3.64 -6.11
CA GLU A 90 20.73 -4.11 -6.62
C GLU A 90 21.70 -4.28 -5.46
N ILE A 91 22.52 -5.31 -5.53
CA ILE A 91 23.65 -5.53 -4.64
C ILE A 91 24.89 -5.52 -5.51
N THR A 92 25.80 -4.58 -5.24
CA THR A 92 27.03 -4.39 -6.00
C THR A 92 28.23 -4.86 -5.21
N LEU A 93 29.28 -5.21 -5.92
CA LEU A 93 30.59 -5.53 -5.32
C LEU A 93 31.41 -4.24 -5.27
N GLU A 94 31.65 -3.74 -4.07
CA GLU A 94 32.37 -2.50 -3.81
C GLU A 94 33.77 -2.80 -3.19
N PRO A 95 34.76 -1.91 -3.33
CA PRO A 95 36.00 -2.02 -2.60
C PRO A 95 35.80 -2.01 -1.07
N ASP A 96 36.70 -2.63 -0.31
CA ASP A 96 36.74 -2.50 1.15
C ASP A 96 38.16 -2.11 1.59
N PRO A 97 38.38 -0.88 2.11
CA PRO A 97 37.40 0.20 2.34
C PRO A 97 36.93 0.91 1.07
N ASP A 98 35.65 1.29 1.02
CA ASP A 98 35.11 2.13 -0.02
C ASP A 98 35.11 3.61 0.39
N SER A 99 35.59 4.46 -0.50
CA SER A 99 35.60 5.94 -0.33
C SER A 99 34.72 6.66 -1.37
N ASN A 100 34.10 5.91 -2.30
CA ASN A 100 33.26 6.47 -3.35
C ASN A 100 31.78 6.32 -2.97
N PRO A 101 31.01 7.41 -2.81
CA PRO A 101 29.59 7.31 -2.46
C PRO A 101 28.70 6.82 -3.61
N ASN A 102 29.27 6.57 -4.80
CA ASN A 102 28.53 6.08 -5.96
C ASN A 102 28.86 4.60 -6.18
N SER A 103 27.85 3.84 -6.59
CA SER A 103 28.00 2.43 -6.94
C SER A 103 29.12 2.18 -7.95
N SER A 104 29.88 1.11 -7.76
CA SER A 104 30.85 0.60 -8.73
C SER A 104 30.20 0.20 -10.07
N ASN A 105 28.89 -0.04 -10.07
CA ASN A 105 28.11 -0.67 -11.15
C ASN A 105 28.50 -2.14 -11.43
N GLU A 106 29.31 -2.77 -10.60
CA GLU A 106 29.54 -4.22 -10.66
C GLU A 106 28.43 -4.95 -9.91
N VAL A 107 27.27 -5.11 -10.60
CA VAL A 107 26.09 -5.74 -10.03
C VAL A 107 26.29 -7.22 -9.86
N ALA A 108 26.33 -7.68 -8.61
CA ALA A 108 26.44 -9.10 -8.25
C ALA A 108 25.06 -9.77 -8.19
N PHE A 109 24.07 -9.10 -7.62
CA PHE A 109 22.70 -9.61 -7.50
C PHE A 109 21.70 -8.48 -7.74
N SER A 110 20.54 -8.82 -8.29
CA SER A 110 19.45 -7.86 -8.47
C SER A 110 18.08 -8.55 -8.41
N THR A 111 17.08 -7.78 -7.99
CA THR A 111 15.67 -8.18 -8.08
C THR A 111 14.80 -6.95 -8.32
N ARG A 112 13.62 -7.17 -8.90
CA ARG A 112 12.62 -6.12 -9.10
C ARG A 112 11.23 -6.65 -8.74
N LEU A 113 10.41 -5.76 -8.19
CA LEU A 113 8.97 -5.99 -8.06
C LEU A 113 8.33 -5.96 -9.46
N PRO A 114 7.23 -6.69 -9.66
CA PRO A 114 6.48 -6.67 -10.91
C PRO A 114 5.90 -5.27 -11.15
N VAL A 115 6.38 -4.56 -12.17
CA VAL A 115 6.12 -3.12 -12.35
C VAL A 115 4.65 -2.84 -12.63
N GLU A 116 4.03 -3.61 -13.52
CA GLU A 116 2.63 -3.39 -13.93
C GLU A 116 1.65 -3.74 -12.81
N GLY A 117 1.80 -4.90 -12.21
CA GLY A 117 0.94 -5.33 -11.10
C GLY A 117 1.16 -4.49 -9.84
N PHE A 118 2.41 -4.18 -9.52
CA PHE A 118 2.75 -3.42 -8.31
C PHE A 118 2.27 -1.96 -8.36
N LYS A 119 2.16 -1.36 -9.54
CA LYS A 119 1.53 -0.05 -9.73
C LYS A 119 0.12 -0.02 -9.10
N HIS A 120 -0.67 -1.05 -9.33
CA HIS A 120 -2.02 -1.14 -8.77
C HIS A 120 -2.02 -1.46 -7.27
N VAL A 121 -1.05 -2.22 -6.77
CA VAL A 121 -0.83 -2.40 -5.32
C VAL A 121 -0.52 -1.06 -4.65
N ARG A 122 0.27 -0.20 -5.30
CA ARG A 122 0.53 1.17 -4.80
C ARG A 122 -0.74 2.02 -4.74
N HIS A 123 -1.62 1.94 -5.74
CA HIS A 123 -2.91 2.64 -5.72
C HIS A 123 -3.82 2.15 -4.57
N LEU A 124 -3.71 0.88 -4.20
CA LEU A 124 -4.44 0.35 -3.05
C LEU A 124 -3.89 0.86 -1.72
N LEU A 125 -2.56 0.83 -1.54
CA LEU A 125 -1.94 0.97 -0.23
C LEU A 125 -1.36 2.36 0.05
N PHE A 126 -0.88 3.07 -1.00
CA PHE A 126 -0.07 4.26 -0.79
C PHE A 126 -0.72 5.53 -1.29
N SER A 127 -0.98 5.61 -2.60
CA SER A 127 -1.49 6.85 -3.17
C SER A 127 -2.25 6.61 -4.47
N PHE A 128 -3.31 7.40 -4.67
CA PHE A 128 -4.02 7.52 -5.93
C PHE A 128 -4.38 8.98 -6.18
N ASN A 129 -4.08 9.49 -7.37
CA ASN A 129 -4.17 10.93 -7.66
C ASN A 129 -5.58 11.51 -7.58
N ALA A 130 -6.63 10.70 -7.78
CA ALA A 130 -8.01 11.16 -7.77
C ALA A 130 -8.70 11.06 -6.40
N THR A 131 -8.06 10.46 -5.39
CA THR A 131 -8.60 10.45 -4.03
C THR A 131 -8.22 11.73 -3.28
N PRO A 132 -9.02 12.19 -2.32
CA PRO A 132 -8.66 13.28 -1.42
C PRO A 132 -7.31 13.01 -0.75
N ASN A 133 -6.48 14.05 -0.64
CA ASN A 133 -5.11 13.97 -0.11
C ASN A 133 -4.23 12.92 -0.82
N GLN A 134 -4.64 12.43 -1.98
CA GLN A 134 -3.93 11.41 -2.78
C GLN A 134 -3.61 10.12 -2.00
N ILE A 135 -4.49 9.70 -1.10
CA ILE A 135 -4.30 8.47 -0.32
C ILE A 135 -4.66 7.22 -1.14
N GLY A 136 -4.12 6.06 -0.74
CA GLY A 136 -4.49 4.78 -1.34
C GLY A 136 -5.92 4.36 -0.98
N PHE A 137 -6.58 3.60 -1.87
CA PHE A 137 -7.99 3.22 -1.71
C PHE A 137 -8.29 2.47 -0.42
N ILE A 138 -7.45 1.51 -0.01
CA ILE A 138 -7.64 0.76 1.24
C ILE A 138 -7.49 1.68 2.46
N ARG A 139 -6.61 2.67 2.40
CA ARG A 139 -6.43 3.62 3.50
C ARG A 139 -7.62 4.56 3.65
N GLY A 140 -8.18 5.04 2.53
CA GLY A 140 -9.42 5.81 2.56
C GLY A 140 -10.60 4.97 3.04
N LEU A 141 -10.71 3.73 2.54
CA LEU A 141 -11.74 2.79 3.01
C LEU A 141 -11.66 2.52 4.52
N ASP A 142 -10.46 2.32 5.07
CA ASP A 142 -10.25 2.15 6.50
C ASP A 142 -10.63 3.41 7.29
N ALA A 143 -10.22 4.59 6.83
CA ALA A 143 -10.56 5.86 7.46
C ALA A 143 -12.08 6.08 7.50
N ASP A 144 -12.77 5.96 6.37
CA ASP A 144 -14.21 6.19 6.28
C ASP A 144 -15.04 5.14 7.03
N THR A 145 -14.61 3.87 7.04
CA THR A 145 -15.29 2.85 7.82
C THR A 145 -15.14 3.05 9.33
N ASN A 146 -14.03 3.62 9.78
CA ASN A 146 -13.84 4.03 11.18
C ASN A 146 -14.76 5.21 11.54
N LEU A 147 -14.87 6.23 10.67
CA LEU A 147 -15.80 7.35 10.85
C LEU A 147 -17.26 6.89 10.85
N LEU A 148 -17.64 6.00 9.94
CA LEU A 148 -18.95 5.39 9.89
C LEU A 148 -19.29 4.64 11.22
N SER A 149 -18.33 3.87 11.74
CA SER A 149 -18.47 3.17 13.02
C SER A 149 -18.64 4.15 14.21
N GLU A 150 -17.93 5.26 14.18
CA GLU A 150 -18.04 6.28 15.22
C GLU A 150 -19.39 7.00 15.17
N SER A 151 -19.85 7.40 13.97
CA SER A 151 -21.18 8.00 13.79
C SER A 151 -22.30 7.04 14.23
N ALA A 152 -22.18 5.75 13.95
CA ALA A 152 -23.14 4.75 14.42
C ALA A 152 -23.20 4.64 15.95
N LYS A 153 -22.06 4.72 16.65
CA LYS A 153 -22.00 4.74 18.11
C LYS A 153 -22.63 6.02 18.69
N GLN A 154 -22.36 7.16 18.07
CA GLN A 154 -22.95 8.44 18.46
C GLN A 154 -24.47 8.44 18.24
N MET A 155 -24.95 7.89 17.12
CA MET A 155 -26.37 7.71 16.84
C MET A 155 -27.07 6.85 17.90
N LEU A 156 -26.43 5.75 18.31
CA LEU A 156 -26.94 4.90 19.42
C LEU A 156 -27.03 5.67 20.72
N SER A 157 -26.00 6.43 21.09
CA SER A 157 -25.98 7.27 22.30
C SER A 157 -27.07 8.33 22.29
N SER A 158 -27.28 9.00 21.15
CA SER A 158 -28.38 9.96 20.97
C SER A 158 -29.75 9.31 21.11
N PHE A 159 -29.93 8.11 20.56
CA PHE A 159 -31.14 7.34 20.72
C PHE A 159 -31.43 6.96 22.17
N GLU A 160 -30.43 6.46 22.91
CA GLU A 160 -30.53 6.09 24.33
C GLU A 160 -30.85 7.30 25.22
N SER A 161 -30.42 8.49 24.84
CA SER A 161 -30.70 9.75 25.56
C SER A 161 -31.97 10.47 25.08
N ALA A 162 -32.73 9.88 24.15
CA ALA A 162 -33.92 10.47 23.51
C ALA A 162 -33.61 11.82 22.79
N ASP A 163 -32.40 11.97 22.26
CA ASP A 163 -31.98 13.10 21.43
C ASP A 163 -32.26 12.78 19.96
N GLU A 164 -33.48 13.13 19.49
CA GLU A 164 -33.93 12.88 18.12
C GLU A 164 -33.08 13.65 17.10
N ALA A 165 -32.70 14.90 17.39
CA ALA A 165 -31.88 15.70 16.49
C ALA A 165 -30.49 15.08 16.31
N GLY A 166 -29.88 14.58 17.39
CA GLY A 166 -28.61 13.87 17.31
C GLY A 166 -28.67 12.56 16.51
N VAL A 167 -29.80 11.83 16.61
CA VAL A 167 -30.00 10.62 15.77
C VAL A 167 -30.04 10.98 14.30
N LEU A 168 -30.81 12.00 13.91
CA LEU A 168 -30.94 12.44 12.50
C LEU A 168 -29.64 12.99 11.95
N LEU A 169 -28.89 13.79 12.74
CA LEU A 169 -27.57 14.29 12.38
C LEU A 169 -26.58 13.15 12.07
N GLN A 170 -26.54 12.13 12.92
CA GLN A 170 -25.62 11.01 12.69
C GLN A 170 -26.06 10.13 11.50
N ALA A 171 -27.36 9.98 11.26
CA ALA A 171 -27.88 9.29 10.09
C ALA A 171 -27.46 10.01 8.79
N GLU A 172 -27.56 11.35 8.76
CA GLU A 172 -27.11 12.17 7.63
C GLU A 172 -25.60 12.05 7.40
N ASN A 173 -24.79 12.22 8.45
CA ASN A 173 -23.34 12.02 8.39
C ASN A 173 -22.97 10.67 7.77
N MET A 174 -23.65 9.59 8.16
CA MET A 174 -23.43 8.26 7.62
C MET A 174 -23.89 8.12 6.16
N LEU A 175 -25.06 8.69 5.81
CA LEU A 175 -25.58 8.66 4.45
C LEU A 175 -24.67 9.40 3.47
N ASN A 176 -24.26 10.62 3.82
CA ASN A 176 -23.41 11.45 2.97
C ASN A 176 -22.01 10.86 2.80
N LEU A 177 -21.41 10.33 3.88
CA LEU A 177 -20.16 9.57 3.81
C LEU A 177 -20.26 8.33 2.89
N ILE A 178 -21.38 7.61 2.91
CA ILE A 178 -21.58 6.44 2.05
C ILE A 178 -21.68 6.83 0.58
N VAL A 179 -22.48 7.85 0.26
CA VAL A 179 -22.80 8.18 -1.14
C VAL A 179 -21.76 9.07 -1.81
N GLY A 180 -21.05 9.93 -1.05
CA GLY A 180 -20.05 10.87 -1.57
C GLY A 180 -20.64 12.11 -2.25
N ASP A 181 -19.84 13.16 -2.36
CA ASP A 181 -20.23 14.54 -2.71
C ASP A 181 -20.68 14.74 -4.17
N GLN A 182 -20.39 13.77 -5.06
CA GLN A 182 -20.87 13.82 -6.45
C GLN A 182 -22.16 13.02 -6.67
N SER A 183 -22.73 12.45 -5.62
CA SER A 183 -24.00 11.76 -5.66
C SER A 183 -25.19 12.75 -5.62
N GLU A 184 -26.25 12.47 -6.38
CA GLU A 184 -27.54 13.20 -6.26
C GLU A 184 -28.18 13.01 -4.88
N ASP A 185 -27.78 11.99 -4.13
CA ASP A 185 -28.24 11.70 -2.78
C ASP A 185 -27.38 12.33 -1.68
N TYR A 186 -26.34 13.08 -2.01
CA TYR A 186 -25.55 13.88 -1.07
C TYR A 186 -26.30 15.18 -0.76
N LYS A 187 -26.91 15.27 0.40
CA LYS A 187 -27.83 16.39 0.73
C LYS A 187 -28.09 16.50 2.22
N ASP A 188 -28.74 17.58 2.61
CA ASP A 188 -29.39 17.77 3.91
C ASP A 188 -30.55 16.77 4.05
N TRP A 189 -30.36 15.71 4.82
CA TRP A 189 -31.36 14.68 5.07
C TRP A 189 -32.21 14.96 6.30
N ASN A 190 -31.67 15.71 7.27
CA ASN A 190 -32.35 16.06 8.52
C ASN A 190 -33.17 17.34 8.45
N GLY A 191 -32.93 18.17 7.43
CA GLY A 191 -33.70 19.39 7.14
C GLY A 191 -33.31 20.60 7.99
N ASP A 192 -32.10 20.60 8.56
CA ASP A 192 -31.64 21.71 9.42
C ASP A 192 -31.01 22.88 8.63
N GLY A 193 -30.70 22.68 7.35
CA GLY A 193 -30.18 23.67 6.42
C GLY A 193 -28.68 23.51 6.14
N ASP A 194 -27.98 22.61 6.82
CA ASP A 194 -26.59 22.25 6.58
C ASP A 194 -26.52 20.87 5.89
N ILE A 195 -25.40 20.55 5.25
CA ILE A 195 -25.11 19.21 4.71
C ILE A 195 -23.95 18.65 5.52
N ASP A 196 -24.25 17.71 6.38
CA ASP A 196 -23.28 17.11 7.26
C ASP A 196 -22.69 15.83 6.63
N ASP A 197 -21.35 15.72 6.66
CA ASP A 197 -20.60 14.57 6.20
C ASP A 197 -19.44 14.29 7.19
N ALA A 198 -19.40 13.09 7.71
CA ALA A 198 -18.30 12.68 8.58
C ALA A 198 -17.02 12.35 7.81
N GLY A 199 -17.09 12.10 6.50
CA GLY A 199 -16.00 11.67 5.63
C GLY A 199 -15.27 12.81 4.94
N ASP A 200 -14.59 12.47 3.86
CA ASP A 200 -13.81 13.40 3.03
C ASP A 200 -14.52 13.78 1.70
N GLY A 201 -15.78 13.35 1.54
CA GLY A 201 -16.61 13.58 0.37
C GLY A 201 -16.37 12.61 -0.79
N TYR A 202 -15.33 11.75 -0.75
CA TYR A 202 -15.05 10.81 -1.83
C TYR A 202 -16.08 9.68 -1.92
N GLY A 203 -16.64 9.32 -0.77
CA GLY A 203 -17.67 8.30 -0.63
C GLY A 203 -17.15 6.86 -0.62
N LEU A 204 -17.92 5.98 0.00
CA LEU A 204 -17.67 4.54 -0.03
C LEU A 204 -18.12 3.90 -1.35
N LEU A 205 -19.29 4.33 -1.87
CA LEU A 205 -19.88 3.80 -3.10
C LEU A 205 -19.50 4.65 -4.31
N LEU A 206 -19.63 4.07 -5.51
CA LEU A 206 -19.47 4.77 -6.78
C LEU A 206 -20.40 5.98 -6.86
N ASN A 207 -19.86 7.16 -7.16
CA ASN A 207 -20.63 8.40 -7.28
C ASN A 207 -19.99 9.35 -8.29
N GLY A 208 -20.78 9.81 -9.27
CA GLY A 208 -20.30 10.67 -10.35
C GLY A 208 -19.05 10.08 -11.05
N ASP A 209 -17.97 10.85 -11.10
CA ASP A 209 -16.68 10.42 -11.65
C ASP A 209 -15.79 9.70 -10.60
N ASN A 210 -16.19 9.70 -9.32
CA ASN A 210 -15.48 9.02 -8.25
C ASN A 210 -15.82 7.52 -8.21
N LEU A 211 -14.80 6.67 -8.11
CA LEU A 211 -14.99 5.23 -7.91
C LEU A 211 -15.60 4.91 -6.53
N GLY A 212 -15.42 5.80 -5.56
CA GLY A 212 -15.62 5.47 -4.16
C GLY A 212 -14.54 4.50 -3.66
N TYR A 213 -14.32 4.46 -2.36
CA TYR A 213 -13.23 3.67 -1.80
C TYR A 213 -13.43 2.16 -1.98
N ILE A 214 -14.66 1.66 -1.97
CA ILE A 214 -14.96 0.22 -2.14
C ILE A 214 -14.69 -0.22 -3.59
N GLN A 215 -15.27 0.49 -4.57
CA GLN A 215 -15.09 0.14 -5.99
C GLN A 215 -13.65 0.38 -6.44
N GLY A 216 -12.99 1.42 -5.95
CA GLY A 216 -11.57 1.67 -6.20
C GLY A 216 -10.69 0.52 -5.70
N THR A 217 -10.97 0.05 -4.47
CA THR A 217 -10.29 -1.12 -3.89
C THR A 217 -10.48 -2.37 -4.75
N PHE A 218 -11.73 -2.68 -5.14
CA PHE A 218 -12.02 -3.82 -6.00
C PHE A 218 -11.30 -3.71 -7.35
N THR A 219 -11.42 -2.55 -8.02
CA THR A 219 -10.88 -2.34 -9.36
C THR A 219 -9.36 -2.46 -9.39
N HIS A 220 -8.66 -1.83 -8.44
CA HIS A 220 -7.20 -1.89 -8.42
C HIS A 220 -6.65 -3.24 -7.94
N ALA A 221 -7.38 -3.99 -7.11
CA ALA A 221 -7.07 -5.38 -6.83
C ALA A 221 -7.20 -6.24 -8.11
N ASP A 222 -8.27 -6.08 -8.88
CA ASP A 222 -8.48 -6.79 -10.14
C ASP A 222 -7.40 -6.47 -11.18
N LEU A 223 -7.05 -5.20 -11.34
CA LEU A 223 -5.97 -4.78 -12.23
C LEU A 223 -4.60 -5.32 -11.81
N ALA A 224 -4.30 -5.42 -10.51
CA ALA A 224 -3.07 -6.00 -10.02
C ALA A 224 -2.96 -7.49 -10.38
N LEU A 225 -4.01 -8.26 -10.17
CA LEU A 225 -3.99 -9.71 -10.44
C LEU A 225 -4.12 -10.07 -11.93
N THR A 226 -4.67 -9.18 -12.76
CA THR A 226 -4.77 -9.38 -14.21
C THR A 226 -3.57 -8.81 -14.99
N SER A 227 -2.62 -8.19 -14.30
CA SER A 227 -1.39 -7.68 -14.90
C SER A 227 -0.54 -8.81 -15.47
N PRO A 228 0.19 -8.60 -16.61
CA PRO A 228 0.97 -9.64 -17.26
C PRO A 228 2.15 -10.16 -16.42
N ASP A 229 2.59 -9.38 -15.44
CA ASP A 229 3.67 -9.69 -14.50
C ASP A 229 3.18 -10.06 -13.09
N ALA A 230 1.86 -10.32 -12.93
CA ALA A 230 1.28 -10.66 -11.64
C ALA A 230 1.94 -11.91 -11.03
N THR A 231 2.38 -11.78 -9.78
CA THR A 231 2.95 -12.91 -9.03
C THR A 231 1.85 -13.81 -8.45
N GLN A 232 2.22 -15.05 -8.06
CA GLN A 232 1.28 -15.95 -7.38
C GLN A 232 0.69 -15.34 -6.10
N ASN A 233 1.47 -14.53 -5.36
CA ASN A 233 0.97 -13.82 -4.19
C ASN A 233 -0.08 -12.76 -4.56
N MET A 234 0.15 -12.00 -5.64
CA MET A 234 -0.84 -11.05 -6.14
C MET A 234 -2.13 -11.74 -6.54
N LEU A 235 -2.05 -12.87 -7.28
CA LEU A 235 -3.22 -13.64 -7.67
C LEU A 235 -4.04 -14.08 -6.43
N THR A 236 -3.36 -14.67 -5.44
CA THR A 236 -4.02 -15.20 -4.24
C THR A 236 -4.63 -14.09 -3.37
N HIS A 237 -3.84 -13.07 -3.06
CA HIS A 237 -4.27 -12.01 -2.14
C HIS A 237 -5.17 -10.97 -2.81
N GLY A 238 -5.00 -10.72 -4.10
CA GLY A 238 -5.89 -9.87 -4.88
C GLY A 238 -7.32 -10.41 -4.93
N ASP A 239 -7.49 -11.72 -5.11
CA ASP A 239 -8.81 -12.36 -5.03
C ASP A 239 -9.45 -12.19 -3.63
N HIS A 240 -8.68 -12.33 -2.56
CA HIS A 240 -9.19 -12.09 -1.20
C HIS A 240 -9.65 -10.63 -1.02
N VAL A 241 -8.87 -9.66 -1.50
CA VAL A 241 -9.25 -8.23 -1.45
C VAL A 241 -10.55 -7.99 -2.21
N LYS A 242 -10.71 -8.56 -3.41
CA LYS A 242 -11.95 -8.44 -4.20
C LYS A 242 -13.16 -9.03 -3.49
N ILE A 243 -13.03 -10.20 -2.87
CA ILE A 243 -14.10 -10.81 -2.08
C ILE A 243 -14.48 -9.91 -0.90
N CYS A 244 -13.51 -9.38 -0.17
CA CYS A 244 -13.76 -8.45 0.93
C CYS A 244 -14.45 -7.18 0.45
N ALA A 245 -13.99 -6.56 -0.64
CA ALA A 245 -14.60 -5.36 -1.21
C ALA A 245 -16.05 -5.61 -1.65
N THR A 246 -16.35 -6.77 -2.25
CA THR A 246 -17.72 -7.16 -2.62
C THR A 246 -18.61 -7.27 -1.39
N ASN A 247 -18.17 -7.97 -0.34
CA ASN A 247 -18.94 -8.10 0.88
C ASN A 247 -19.21 -6.74 1.56
N ILE A 248 -18.18 -5.87 1.61
CA ILE A 248 -18.33 -4.52 2.17
C ILE A 248 -19.32 -3.71 1.33
N SER A 249 -19.27 -3.80 0.00
CA SER A 249 -20.24 -3.15 -0.89
C SER A 249 -21.68 -3.55 -0.58
N ASP A 250 -21.93 -4.86 -0.45
CA ASP A 250 -23.26 -5.39 -0.15
C ASP A 250 -23.77 -4.92 1.22
N TRP A 251 -22.91 -4.91 2.25
CA TRP A 251 -23.27 -4.44 3.58
C TRP A 251 -23.51 -2.93 3.61
N THR A 252 -22.70 -2.15 2.90
CA THR A 252 -22.85 -0.69 2.80
C THR A 252 -24.14 -0.32 2.10
N ALA A 253 -24.53 -1.02 1.02
CA ALA A 253 -25.79 -0.84 0.33
C ALA A 253 -27.00 -1.16 1.23
N GLN A 254 -26.91 -2.22 2.03
CA GLN A 254 -27.94 -2.56 3.01
C GLN A 254 -28.06 -1.51 4.12
N LEU A 255 -26.93 -1.05 4.67
CA LEU A 255 -26.90 -0.01 5.68
C LEU A 255 -27.53 1.28 5.16
N ARG A 256 -27.13 1.75 3.96
CA ARG A 256 -27.75 2.91 3.30
C ARG A 256 -29.28 2.79 3.24
N THR A 257 -29.81 1.61 2.87
CA THR A 257 -31.27 1.38 2.79
C THR A 257 -31.96 1.46 4.15
N GLN A 258 -31.25 1.17 5.25
CA GLN A 258 -31.82 1.23 6.60
C GLN A 258 -31.75 2.64 7.21
N LEU A 259 -30.85 3.49 6.72
CA LEU A 259 -30.70 4.86 7.18
C LEU A 259 -31.73 5.84 6.57
N ILE A 260 -32.27 5.52 5.38
CA ILE A 260 -33.34 6.27 4.70
C ILE A 260 -34.72 5.92 5.27
#